data_e930baa2e28f810b50fd1cb7150a7c51
#
_entry.id   e930baa2e28f810b50fd1cb7150a7c51
#
_cell.length_a   1.000
_cell.length_b   1.000
_cell.length_c   1.000
_cell.angle_alpha   90.00
_cell.angle_beta   90.00
_cell.angle_gamma   90.00
#
_symmetry.space_group_name_H-M   'P 1'
#
loop_
_entity.id
_entity.type
_entity.pdbx_description
1 polymer ?
#
loop_
_entity_poly.entity_id
_entity_poly.type
_entity_poly.pdbx_seq_one_letter_code
_entity_poly.pdbx_strand_id
1 'polypeptide(L)'
;MDESWSRTDQKRANRVKEDALARLSDDLARLGEAKLAALGLSEELLDAVVTLKRIPSAPARHRQLRRVRALLRDADFYAVQARVTALHERGVLPEGLVDDERTRREATWILRLIGEGPSALDAFLLEFPQADRTHVRQLVRSVTKASHDRRLKAEAKLRIAIRGFLR
;
A
#
# COMPACT_ATOMS: atom_id res chain seq x y z
N MET A 1 28.26 1.46 -12.03
CA MET A 1 27.42 1.86 -13.18
C MET A 1 26.20 2.53 -12.64
N ASP A 2 26.15 3.85 -12.80
CA ASP A 2 24.96 4.64 -12.46
C ASP A 2 23.83 4.24 -13.42
N GLU A 3 22.92 3.40 -12.97
CA GLU A 3 21.63 3.27 -13.63
C GLU A 3 20.81 4.53 -13.32
N SER A 4 21.09 5.58 -14.08
CA SER A 4 20.27 6.78 -14.06
C SER A 4 18.85 6.40 -14.49
N TRP A 5 17.97 6.28 -13.53
CA TRP A 5 16.51 6.14 -13.75
C TRP A 5 16.07 7.17 -14.77
N SER A 6 15.51 6.70 -15.87
CA SER A 6 14.94 7.55 -16.89
C SER A 6 13.87 8.46 -16.23
N ARG A 7 13.77 9.73 -16.68
CA ARG A 7 12.71 10.66 -16.23
C ARG A 7 11.31 10.05 -16.33
N THR A 8 11.13 9.13 -17.27
CA THR A 8 9.89 8.38 -17.49
C THR A 8 9.65 7.37 -16.38
N ASP A 9 10.69 6.66 -15.93
CA ASP A 9 10.57 5.69 -14.85
C ASP A 9 10.31 6.39 -13.51
N GLN A 10 10.93 7.53 -13.28
CA GLN A 10 10.70 8.36 -12.11
C GLN A 10 9.27 8.91 -12.06
N LYS A 11 8.73 9.37 -13.21
CA LYS A 11 7.32 9.79 -13.32
C LYS A 11 6.36 8.62 -13.06
N ARG A 12 6.70 7.42 -13.55
CA ARG A 12 5.89 6.22 -13.37
C ARG A 12 5.89 5.79 -11.90
N ALA A 13 7.03 5.76 -11.25
CA ALA A 13 7.16 5.44 -9.82
C ALA A 13 6.40 6.44 -8.94
N ASN A 14 6.52 7.74 -9.22
CA ASN A 14 5.77 8.77 -8.51
C ASN A 14 4.25 8.62 -8.69
N ARG A 15 3.79 8.32 -9.89
CA ARG A 15 2.36 8.09 -10.15
C ARG A 15 1.83 6.91 -9.36
N VAL A 16 2.56 5.80 -9.30
CA VAL A 16 2.17 4.62 -8.52
C VAL A 16 2.10 4.93 -7.03
N LYS A 17 3.06 5.70 -6.53
CA LYS A 17 3.07 6.15 -5.13
C LYS A 17 1.87 7.05 -4.82
N GLU A 18 1.55 7.99 -5.69
CA GLU A 18 0.36 8.85 -5.55
C GLU A 18 -0.95 8.05 -5.62
N ASP A 19 -1.05 7.09 -6.53
CA ASP A 19 -2.22 6.20 -6.63
C ASP A 19 -2.37 5.32 -5.38
N ALA A 20 -1.27 4.88 -4.78
CA ALA A 20 -1.28 4.13 -3.53
C ALA A 20 -1.74 4.99 -2.34
N LEU A 21 -1.25 6.23 -2.24
CA LEU A 21 -1.70 7.21 -1.24
C LEU A 21 -3.18 7.55 -1.39
N ALA A 22 -3.65 7.73 -2.62
CA ALA A 22 -5.06 8.00 -2.89
C ALA A 22 -5.96 6.85 -2.40
N ARG A 23 -5.59 5.61 -2.71
CA ARG A 23 -6.35 4.42 -2.28
C ARG A 23 -6.35 4.26 -0.77
N LEU A 24 -5.20 4.39 -0.12
CA LEU A 24 -5.12 4.29 1.33
C LEU A 24 -5.98 5.37 2.00
N SER A 25 -6.00 6.60 1.46
CA SER A 25 -6.85 7.67 1.96
C SER A 25 -8.35 7.33 1.85
N ASP A 26 -8.76 6.72 0.73
CA ASP A 26 -10.14 6.28 0.52
C ASP A 26 -10.51 5.11 1.44
N ASP A 27 -9.60 4.16 1.64
CA ASP A 27 -9.80 3.03 2.56
C ASP A 27 -9.96 3.51 4.00
N LEU A 28 -9.11 4.44 4.46
CA LEU A 28 -9.24 5.06 5.78
C LEU A 28 -10.57 5.79 5.94
N ALA A 29 -11.02 6.53 4.92
CA ALA A 29 -12.30 7.24 4.96
C ALA A 29 -13.52 6.32 5.06
N ARG A 30 -13.40 5.07 4.62
CA ARG A 30 -14.47 4.05 4.69
C ARG A 30 -14.50 3.29 6.01
N LEU A 31 -13.43 3.30 6.78
CA LEU A 31 -13.36 2.61 8.08
C LEU A 31 -14.28 3.27 9.11
N GLY A 32 -14.91 2.47 9.95
CA GLY A 32 -15.64 2.95 11.13
C GLY A 32 -14.70 3.58 12.17
N GLU A 33 -15.21 4.45 13.02
CA GLU A 33 -14.41 5.19 14.02
C GLU A 33 -13.65 4.26 14.96
N ALA A 34 -14.27 3.18 15.42
CA ALA A 34 -13.60 2.18 16.27
C ALA A 34 -12.40 1.53 15.59
N LYS A 35 -12.52 1.22 14.29
CA LYS A 35 -11.41 0.64 13.51
C LYS A 35 -10.30 1.67 13.25
N LEU A 36 -10.68 2.94 13.00
CA LEU A 36 -9.71 4.02 12.85
C LEU A 36 -8.90 4.24 14.14
N ALA A 37 -9.57 4.25 15.30
CA ALA A 37 -8.90 4.39 16.60
C ALA A 37 -7.92 3.24 16.86
N ALA A 38 -8.28 2.01 16.46
CA ALA A 38 -7.43 0.83 16.63
C ALA A 38 -6.18 0.84 15.74
N LEU A 39 -6.16 1.65 14.65
CA LEU A 39 -5.02 1.69 13.72
C LEU A 39 -3.74 2.33 14.32
N GLY A 40 -3.81 3.00 15.47
CA GLY A 40 -2.66 3.68 16.05
C GLY A 40 -2.07 4.76 15.14
N LEU A 41 -2.94 5.49 14.44
CA LEU A 41 -2.56 6.66 13.63
C LEU A 41 -2.11 7.80 14.54
N SER A 42 -1.28 8.72 13.99
CA SER A 42 -1.01 9.97 14.70
C SER A 42 -2.31 10.75 14.91
N GLU A 43 -2.38 11.51 16.00
CA GLU A 43 -3.57 12.31 16.34
C GLU A 43 -3.98 13.22 15.17
N GLU A 44 -3.00 13.86 14.52
CA GLU A 44 -3.25 14.74 13.40
C GLU A 44 -3.84 14.01 12.17
N LEU A 45 -3.33 12.81 11.84
CA LEU A 45 -3.84 12.01 10.74
C LEU A 45 -5.24 11.46 11.05
N LEU A 46 -5.46 11.02 12.29
CA LEU A 46 -6.78 10.54 12.74
C LEU A 46 -7.83 11.66 12.63
N ASP A 47 -7.53 12.84 13.15
CA ASP A 47 -8.41 14.01 13.07
C ASP A 47 -8.70 14.41 11.61
N ALA A 48 -7.67 14.41 10.76
CA ALA A 48 -7.84 14.73 9.36
C ALA A 48 -8.77 13.72 8.63
N VAL A 49 -8.69 12.44 8.95
CA VAL A 49 -9.57 11.40 8.39
C VAL A 49 -10.99 11.53 8.94
N VAL A 50 -11.17 11.75 10.24
CA VAL A 50 -12.49 11.97 10.86
C VAL A 50 -13.17 13.21 10.27
N THR A 51 -12.42 14.29 10.12
CA THR A 51 -12.91 15.52 9.46
C THR A 51 -13.35 15.23 8.02
N LEU A 52 -12.55 14.48 7.24
CA LEU A 52 -12.88 14.10 5.87
C LEU A 52 -14.25 13.39 5.77
N LYS A 53 -14.57 12.54 6.74
CA LYS A 53 -15.85 11.80 6.78
C LYS A 53 -17.05 12.70 6.97
N ARG A 54 -16.88 13.83 7.64
CA ARG A 54 -17.96 14.77 7.98
C ARG A 54 -18.21 15.84 6.93
N ILE A 55 -17.32 16.01 5.97
CA ILE A 55 -17.43 17.05 4.94
C ILE A 55 -18.42 16.63 3.86
N PRO A 56 -19.55 17.34 3.68
CA PRO A 56 -20.54 17.03 2.64
C PRO A 56 -20.18 17.61 1.27
N SER A 57 -19.45 18.74 1.24
CA SER A 57 -19.09 19.47 0.02
C SER A 57 -17.97 18.79 -0.73
N ALA A 58 -18.17 18.48 -2.01
CA ALA A 58 -17.16 17.83 -2.86
C ALA A 58 -15.85 18.65 -2.99
N PRO A 59 -15.87 19.98 -3.18
CA PRO A 59 -14.62 20.75 -3.21
C PRO A 59 -13.85 20.77 -1.89
N ALA A 60 -14.58 20.88 -0.76
CA ALA A 60 -13.97 20.83 0.56
C ALA A 60 -13.42 19.45 0.88
N ARG A 61 -14.15 18.38 0.50
CA ARG A 61 -13.70 17.00 0.61
C ARG A 61 -12.42 16.76 -0.18
N HIS A 62 -12.31 17.29 -1.39
CA HIS A 62 -11.11 17.17 -2.21
C HIS A 62 -9.88 17.87 -1.58
N ARG A 63 -10.07 19.06 -0.95
CA ARG A 63 -9.01 19.73 -0.19
C ARG A 63 -8.57 18.90 1.01
N GLN A 64 -9.51 18.36 1.75
CA GLN A 64 -9.21 17.53 2.93
C GLN A 64 -8.50 16.22 2.54
N LEU A 65 -8.88 15.58 1.43
CA LEU A 65 -8.16 14.43 0.89
C LEU A 65 -6.69 14.73 0.60
N ARG A 66 -6.40 15.92 0.05
CA ARG A 66 -5.01 16.33 -0.17
C ARG A 66 -4.23 16.46 1.14
N ARG A 67 -4.87 16.97 2.20
CA ARG A 67 -4.26 17.04 3.54
C ARG A 67 -3.99 15.64 4.10
N VAL A 68 -4.94 14.71 4.02
CA VAL A 68 -4.76 13.32 4.46
C VAL A 68 -3.60 12.67 3.71
N ARG A 69 -3.51 12.85 2.38
CA ARG A 69 -2.38 12.32 1.59
C ARG A 69 -1.03 12.92 1.99
N ALA A 70 -0.98 14.21 2.29
CA ALA A 70 0.25 14.85 2.77
C ALA A 70 0.70 14.24 4.10
N LEU A 71 -0.22 14.09 5.06
CA LEU A 71 0.08 13.46 6.35
C LEU A 71 0.49 11.98 6.20
N LEU A 72 -0.08 11.26 5.25
CA LEU A 72 0.32 9.88 4.96
C LEU A 72 1.72 9.77 4.32
N ARG A 73 2.17 10.81 3.59
CA ARG A 73 3.57 10.84 3.08
C ARG A 73 4.58 10.99 4.20
N ASP A 74 4.23 11.76 5.24
CA ASP A 74 5.10 12.02 6.39
C ASP A 74 5.01 10.89 7.44
N ALA A 75 3.95 10.08 7.39
CA ALA A 75 3.78 8.91 8.24
C ALA A 75 4.50 7.67 7.68
N ASP A 76 4.63 6.62 8.49
CA ASP A 76 5.03 5.30 8.01
C ASP A 76 3.91 4.69 7.16
N PHE A 77 3.86 5.09 5.89
CA PHE A 77 2.86 4.65 4.91
C PHE A 77 2.70 3.13 4.87
N TYR A 78 3.81 2.39 4.90
CA TYR A 78 3.79 0.93 4.81
C TYR A 78 3.16 0.30 6.04
N ALA A 79 3.45 0.82 7.22
CA ALA A 79 2.85 0.35 8.46
C ALA A 79 1.34 0.62 8.48
N VAL A 80 0.90 1.81 8.08
CA VAL A 80 -0.52 2.15 8.00
C VAL A 80 -1.24 1.24 6.99
N GLN A 81 -0.66 1.06 5.80
CA GLN A 81 -1.23 0.19 4.77
C GLN A 81 -1.35 -1.27 5.23
N ALA A 82 -0.32 -1.81 5.89
CA ALA A 82 -0.35 -3.17 6.42
C ALA A 82 -1.47 -3.37 7.45
N ARG A 83 -1.67 -2.39 8.34
CA ARG A 83 -2.75 -2.41 9.35
C ARG A 83 -4.13 -2.35 8.71
N VAL A 84 -4.34 -1.43 7.76
CA VAL A 84 -5.61 -1.32 7.02
C VAL A 84 -5.92 -2.63 6.29
N THR A 85 -4.92 -3.23 5.64
CA THR A 85 -5.09 -4.51 4.97
C THR A 85 -5.46 -5.63 5.94
N ALA A 86 -4.78 -5.71 7.08
CA ALA A 86 -5.09 -6.73 8.11
C ALA A 86 -6.52 -6.59 8.64
N LEU A 87 -6.99 -5.35 8.85
CA LEU A 87 -8.38 -5.08 9.22
C LEU A 87 -9.39 -5.52 8.15
N HIS A 88 -9.05 -5.35 6.87
CA HIS A 88 -9.90 -5.81 5.77
C HIS A 88 -9.96 -7.35 5.67
N GLU A 89 -8.80 -8.01 5.82
CA GLU A 89 -8.71 -9.47 5.67
C GLU A 89 -9.27 -10.23 6.88
N ARG A 90 -9.08 -9.71 8.09
CA ARG A 90 -9.32 -10.43 9.34
C ARG A 90 -10.39 -9.80 10.22
N GLY A 91 -10.83 -8.59 9.92
CA GLY A 91 -11.77 -7.82 10.72
C GLY A 91 -11.19 -7.26 12.03
N VAL A 92 -10.00 -7.74 12.44
CA VAL A 92 -9.29 -7.32 13.66
C VAL A 92 -7.80 -7.12 13.35
N LEU A 93 -7.14 -6.26 14.13
CA LEU A 93 -5.69 -6.13 14.09
C LEU A 93 -5.08 -7.23 14.95
N PRO A 94 -4.20 -8.08 14.40
CA PRO A 94 -3.43 -9.01 15.21
C PRO A 94 -2.50 -8.24 16.15
N GLU A 95 -2.37 -8.70 17.39
CA GLU A 95 -1.35 -8.19 18.29
C GLU A 95 0.04 -8.35 17.66
N GLY A 96 0.87 -7.30 17.70
CA GLY A 96 2.24 -7.31 17.15
C GLY A 96 2.37 -7.08 15.64
N LEU A 97 1.27 -6.90 14.87
CA LEU A 97 1.35 -6.61 13.43
C LEU A 97 2.04 -5.27 13.12
N VAL A 98 2.23 -4.45 14.14
CA VAL A 98 2.60 -3.03 14.00
C VAL A 98 4.08 -2.82 13.79
N ASP A 99 4.93 -3.74 14.25
CA ASP A 99 6.39 -3.57 14.27
C ASP A 99 7.19 -4.75 13.71
N ASP A 100 6.53 -5.67 13.01
CA ASP A 100 7.25 -6.77 12.39
C ASP A 100 7.98 -6.28 11.13
N GLU A 101 9.30 -6.29 11.18
CA GLU A 101 10.19 -5.98 10.04
C GLU A 101 9.82 -6.80 8.80
N ARG A 102 9.36 -8.02 8.99
CA ARG A 102 8.85 -8.89 7.93
C ARG A 102 7.65 -8.29 7.21
N THR A 103 6.70 -7.74 7.96
CA THR A 103 5.51 -7.08 7.40
C THR A 103 5.88 -5.82 6.63
N ARG A 104 6.86 -5.05 7.10
CA ARG A 104 7.40 -3.89 6.39
C ARG A 104 8.10 -4.30 5.09
N ARG A 105 8.95 -5.33 5.13
CA ARG A 105 9.62 -5.87 3.93
C ARG A 105 8.62 -6.40 2.91
N GLU A 106 7.58 -7.12 3.35
CA GLU A 106 6.48 -7.59 2.51
C GLU A 106 5.79 -6.43 1.79
N ALA A 107 5.35 -5.41 2.52
CA ALA A 107 4.68 -4.24 1.97
C ALA A 107 5.59 -3.48 0.98
N THR A 108 6.87 -3.34 1.31
CA THR A 108 7.87 -2.70 0.46
C THR A 108 8.01 -3.45 -0.87
N TRP A 109 8.17 -4.77 -0.84
CA TRP A 109 8.30 -5.57 -2.06
C TRP A 109 7.04 -5.54 -2.91
N ILE A 110 5.86 -5.61 -2.31
CA ILE A 110 4.59 -5.52 -3.04
C ILE A 110 4.49 -4.18 -3.79
N LEU A 111 4.79 -3.07 -3.12
CA LEU A 111 4.74 -1.75 -3.76
C LEU A 111 5.78 -1.62 -4.86
N ARG A 112 7.01 -2.09 -4.65
CA ARG A 112 8.05 -2.07 -5.67
C ARG A 112 7.66 -2.91 -6.89
N LEU A 113 7.19 -4.13 -6.69
CA LEU A 113 6.79 -5.02 -7.78
C LEU A 113 5.62 -4.45 -8.60
N ILE A 114 4.64 -3.82 -7.95
CA ILE A 114 3.51 -3.18 -8.64
C ILE A 114 3.95 -1.89 -9.34
N GLY A 115 4.84 -1.12 -8.73
CA GLY A 115 5.22 0.22 -9.14
C GLY A 115 6.36 0.29 -10.14
N GLU A 116 7.42 -0.45 -9.85
CA GLU A 116 8.66 -0.42 -10.65
C GLU A 116 8.66 -1.49 -11.76
N GLY A 117 7.74 -2.46 -11.69
CA GLY A 117 7.56 -3.47 -12.73
C GLY A 117 8.78 -4.40 -12.93
N PRO A 118 9.35 -4.49 -14.16
CA PRO A 118 10.40 -5.44 -14.47
C PRO A 118 11.67 -5.28 -13.62
N SER A 119 12.10 -4.05 -13.33
CA SER A 119 13.33 -3.81 -12.55
C SER A 119 13.19 -4.28 -11.10
N ALA A 120 12.03 -4.09 -10.48
CA ALA A 120 11.76 -4.62 -9.15
C ALA A 120 11.68 -6.16 -9.17
N LEU A 121 11.16 -6.76 -10.24
CA LEU A 121 11.12 -8.20 -10.39
C LEU A 121 12.54 -8.78 -10.47
N ASP A 122 13.43 -8.15 -11.23
CA ASP A 122 14.83 -8.57 -11.33
C ASP A 122 15.53 -8.44 -9.96
N ALA A 123 15.35 -7.34 -9.25
CA ALA A 123 15.87 -7.15 -7.91
C ALA A 123 15.30 -8.17 -6.90
N PHE A 124 14.02 -8.49 -7.00
CA PHE A 124 13.37 -9.51 -6.17
C PHE A 124 13.99 -10.89 -6.39
N LEU A 125 14.22 -11.27 -7.64
CA LEU A 125 14.81 -12.57 -7.99
C LEU A 125 16.30 -12.67 -7.59
N LEU A 126 17.01 -11.54 -7.54
CA LEU A 126 18.39 -11.51 -6.99
C LEU A 126 18.39 -11.77 -5.48
N GLU A 127 17.43 -11.21 -4.74
CA GLU A 127 17.30 -11.46 -3.30
C GLU A 127 16.71 -12.84 -2.99
N PHE A 128 15.80 -13.33 -3.85
CA PHE A 128 15.12 -14.61 -3.69
C PHE A 128 15.28 -15.49 -4.94
N PRO A 129 16.47 -16.13 -5.17
CA PRO A 129 16.74 -16.90 -6.38
C PRO A 129 15.82 -18.13 -6.56
N GLN A 130 15.19 -18.61 -5.47
CA GLN A 130 14.22 -19.69 -5.48
C GLN A 130 12.82 -19.29 -5.99
N ALA A 131 12.58 -18.00 -6.20
CA ALA A 131 11.30 -17.53 -6.67
C ALA A 131 11.10 -17.79 -8.17
N ASP A 132 9.94 -18.30 -8.55
CA ASP A 132 9.58 -18.48 -9.95
C ASP A 132 9.22 -17.13 -10.59
N ARG A 133 10.07 -16.70 -11.53
CA ARG A 133 9.92 -15.44 -12.28
C ARG A 133 8.55 -15.34 -12.96
N THR A 134 8.11 -16.43 -13.58
CA THR A 134 6.85 -16.45 -14.34
C THR A 134 5.67 -16.31 -13.40
N HIS A 135 5.69 -17.02 -12.30
CA HIS A 135 4.64 -16.96 -11.29
C HIS A 135 4.50 -15.57 -10.66
N VAL A 136 5.61 -14.99 -10.17
CA VAL A 136 5.59 -13.63 -9.59
C VAL A 136 5.12 -12.61 -10.61
N ARG A 137 5.59 -12.68 -11.87
CA ARG A 137 5.17 -11.78 -12.94
C ARG A 137 3.67 -11.88 -13.23
N GLN A 138 3.10 -13.09 -13.20
CA GLN A 138 1.66 -13.29 -13.40
C GLN A 138 0.85 -12.67 -12.26
N LEU A 139 1.28 -12.84 -11.01
CA LEU A 139 0.63 -12.24 -9.84
C LEU A 139 0.66 -10.71 -9.93
N VAL A 140 1.79 -10.11 -10.24
CA VAL A 140 1.92 -8.66 -10.43
C VAL A 140 0.99 -8.17 -11.54
N ARG A 141 0.96 -8.85 -12.70
CA ARG A 141 0.04 -8.52 -13.79
C ARG A 141 -1.43 -8.63 -13.38
N SER A 142 -1.77 -9.61 -12.57
CA SER A 142 -3.14 -9.77 -12.08
C SER A 142 -3.57 -8.58 -11.23
N VAL A 143 -2.67 -8.03 -10.41
CA VAL A 143 -2.92 -6.82 -9.61
C VAL A 143 -3.06 -5.59 -10.51
N THR A 144 -2.14 -5.40 -11.45
CA THR A 144 -2.11 -4.20 -12.31
C THR A 144 -3.26 -4.13 -13.31
N LYS A 145 -3.80 -5.27 -13.72
CA LYS A 145 -4.93 -5.37 -14.67
C LYS A 145 -6.29 -5.51 -14.00
N ALA A 146 -6.33 -5.75 -12.69
CA ALA A 146 -7.58 -5.97 -11.98
C ALA A 146 -8.42 -4.69 -11.90
N SER A 147 -9.75 -4.84 -12.06
CA SER A 147 -10.70 -3.80 -11.67
C SER A 147 -10.62 -3.55 -10.16
N HIS A 148 -11.14 -2.41 -9.72
CA HIS A 148 -11.09 -2.00 -8.31
C HIS A 148 -11.53 -3.12 -7.35
N ASP A 149 -12.66 -3.77 -7.62
CA ASP A 149 -13.23 -4.83 -6.75
C ASP A 149 -12.40 -6.12 -6.73
N ARG A 150 -11.70 -6.44 -7.83
CA ARG A 150 -10.88 -7.65 -7.94
C ARG A 150 -9.46 -7.45 -7.45
N ARG A 151 -9.02 -6.20 -7.35
CA ARG A 151 -7.64 -5.84 -7.00
C ARG A 151 -7.25 -6.32 -5.61
N LEU A 152 -8.10 -6.14 -4.60
CA LEU A 152 -7.83 -6.61 -3.23
C LEU A 152 -7.55 -8.11 -3.18
N LYS A 153 -8.33 -8.91 -3.95
CA LYS A 153 -8.10 -10.37 -4.04
C LYS A 153 -6.78 -10.70 -4.74
N ALA A 154 -6.43 -9.94 -5.78
CA ALA A 154 -5.18 -10.13 -6.50
C ALA A 154 -3.97 -9.72 -5.63
N GLU A 155 -4.06 -8.61 -4.91
CA GLU A 155 -3.03 -8.17 -3.96
C GLU A 155 -2.85 -9.18 -2.81
N ALA A 156 -3.92 -9.76 -2.28
CA ALA A 156 -3.83 -10.79 -1.26
C ALA A 156 -3.06 -12.03 -1.74
N LYS A 157 -3.29 -12.47 -2.99
CA LYS A 157 -2.54 -13.59 -3.59
C LYS A 157 -1.05 -13.27 -3.75
N LEU A 158 -0.73 -12.06 -4.25
CA LEU A 158 0.64 -11.59 -4.37
C LEU A 158 1.32 -11.56 -2.99
N ARG A 159 0.61 -11.05 -1.97
CA ARG A 159 1.12 -10.98 -0.60
C ARG A 159 1.45 -12.35 -0.03
N ILE A 160 0.56 -13.34 -0.17
CA ILE A 160 0.79 -14.71 0.29
C ILE A 160 2.06 -15.28 -0.36
N ALA A 161 2.23 -15.08 -1.67
CA ALA A 161 3.41 -15.55 -2.38
C ALA A 161 4.69 -14.88 -1.87
N ILE A 162 4.70 -13.53 -1.74
CA ILE A 162 5.87 -12.78 -1.25
C ILE A 162 6.22 -13.19 0.19
N ARG A 163 5.23 -13.31 1.07
CA ARG A 163 5.41 -13.74 2.46
C ARG A 163 6.09 -15.10 2.58
N GLY A 164 5.86 -16.00 1.63
CA GLY A 164 6.51 -17.31 1.58
C GLY A 164 8.04 -17.24 1.43
N PHE A 165 8.58 -16.18 0.83
CA PHE A 165 10.02 -15.96 0.66
C PHE A 165 10.66 -15.17 1.81
N LEU A 166 9.89 -14.34 2.50
CA LEU A 166 10.36 -13.53 3.65
C LEU A 166 10.32 -14.35 4.95
N ARG A 167 11.22 -15.30 5.06
CA ARG A 167 11.39 -16.08 6.31
C ARG A 167 12.37 -15.40 7.25
#